data_7795f550fb5d8fe6d704cfee23e5eaf4
#
_entry.id   7795f550fb5d8fe6d704cfee23e5eaf4
#
_cell.length_a   1.000
_cell.length_b   1.000
_cell.length_c   1.000
_cell.angle_alpha   90.00
_cell.angle_beta   90.00
_cell.angle_gamma   90.00
#
_symmetry.space_group_name_H-M   'P 1'
#
loop_
_entity.id
_entity.type
_entity.pdbx_description
1 polymer ?
#
loop_
_entity_poly.entity_id
_entity_poly.type
_entity_poly.pdbx_seq_one_letter_code
_entity_poly.pdbx_strand_id
1 'polypeptide(L)'
;MQKLNVLYEDNHVIVVEKMVNVPSQADKTGDLDMLTIIKDYIKQKYNKPGNVYLGLVHRLDRPVGGVMVFAKTSKAAARLSEQVRVKEFEKKYLVVVNGKVEPQKGQYEDYLVKNEKQNISRVVPEGTKNSKYANLDYEVLKYNEEINLSVVKVFLHTGRHHQIRVQFSSRDHSIYGDQKYEGRGHGKQIALWAYSLSFLHPVTREKMEFKVLPEINGTWKILEGISNI
;
A
#
# COMPACT_ATOMS: atom_id res chain seq x y z
N MET A 1 -14.87 2.21 -18.68
CA MET A 1 -13.61 2.51 -17.96
C MET A 1 -13.94 2.85 -16.52
N GLN A 2 -13.30 2.23 -15.55
CA GLN A 2 -13.44 2.64 -14.14
C GLN A 2 -12.92 4.08 -14.01
N LYS A 3 -13.71 4.96 -13.41
CA LYS A 3 -13.38 6.39 -13.27
C LYS A 3 -12.23 6.53 -12.28
N LEU A 4 -11.11 7.15 -12.70
CA LEU A 4 -9.99 7.48 -11.81
C LEU A 4 -10.47 8.44 -10.71
N ASN A 5 -10.32 8.05 -9.44
CA ASN A 5 -10.61 8.92 -8.31
C ASN A 5 -9.35 9.74 -7.99
N VAL A 6 -9.38 11.04 -8.32
CA VAL A 6 -8.31 12.00 -8.07
C VAL A 6 -8.63 12.76 -6.77
N LEU A 7 -7.77 12.59 -5.76
CA LEU A 7 -7.92 13.21 -4.44
C LEU A 7 -7.32 14.62 -4.41
N TYR A 8 -6.23 14.82 -5.16
CA TYR A 8 -5.54 16.10 -5.30
C TYR A 8 -4.73 16.13 -6.59
N GLU A 9 -4.63 17.29 -7.19
CA GLU A 9 -3.76 17.51 -8.34
C GLU A 9 -3.32 18.95 -8.41
N ASP A 10 -2.02 19.16 -8.63
CA ASP A 10 -1.45 20.45 -8.98
C ASP A 10 -0.43 20.30 -10.14
N ASN A 11 0.49 21.26 -10.29
CA ASN A 11 1.53 21.23 -11.32
C ASN A 11 2.65 20.21 -11.03
N HIS A 12 2.80 19.73 -9.80
CA HIS A 12 3.94 18.97 -9.32
C HIS A 12 3.58 17.53 -8.94
N VAL A 13 2.38 17.32 -8.40
CA VAL A 13 1.93 16.02 -7.90
C VAL A 13 0.49 15.72 -8.32
N ILE A 14 0.16 14.44 -8.38
CA ILE A 14 -1.22 13.96 -8.44
C ILE A 14 -1.37 12.85 -7.41
N VAL A 15 -2.39 12.95 -6.56
CA VAL A 15 -2.77 11.95 -5.56
C VAL A 15 -4.06 11.30 -6.00
N VAL A 16 -4.06 9.99 -6.04
CA VAL A 16 -5.20 9.20 -6.52
C VAL A 16 -5.49 8.04 -5.59
N GLU A 17 -6.68 7.53 -5.67
CA GLU A 17 -7.03 6.21 -5.16
C GLU A 17 -6.68 5.15 -6.21
N LYS A 18 -5.73 4.28 -5.87
CA LYS A 18 -5.42 3.10 -6.69
C LYS A 18 -6.52 2.07 -6.51
N MET A 19 -7.08 1.63 -7.61
CA MET A 19 -8.06 0.55 -7.64
C MET A 19 -7.40 -0.80 -7.30
N VAL A 20 -8.15 -1.70 -6.65
CA VAL A 20 -7.72 -3.09 -6.46
C VAL A 20 -7.50 -3.79 -7.81
N ASN A 21 -6.56 -4.72 -7.84
CA ASN A 21 -6.22 -5.54 -9.01
C ASN A 21 -5.64 -4.78 -10.22
N VAL A 22 -5.40 -3.48 -10.11
CA VAL A 22 -4.68 -2.68 -11.10
C VAL A 22 -3.21 -2.59 -10.72
N PRO A 23 -2.23 -2.93 -11.59
CA PRO A 23 -0.81 -2.74 -11.30
C PRO A 23 -0.45 -1.27 -11.08
N SER A 24 0.52 -0.97 -10.22
CA SER A 24 1.03 0.40 -10.06
C SER A 24 1.82 0.89 -11.27
N GLN A 25 2.46 -0.02 -11.97
CA GLN A 25 3.20 0.18 -13.24
C GLN A 25 3.07 -1.07 -14.11
N ALA A 26 3.40 -0.96 -15.38
CA ALA A 26 3.38 -2.08 -16.31
C ALA A 26 4.15 -3.30 -15.75
N ASP A 27 3.56 -4.46 -15.91
CA ASP A 27 4.13 -5.76 -15.52
C ASP A 27 4.05 -6.75 -16.70
N LYS A 28 4.40 -8.01 -16.44
CA LYS A 28 4.44 -9.06 -17.47
C LYS A 28 3.05 -9.46 -18.02
N THR A 29 1.96 -9.05 -17.37
CA THR A 29 0.60 -9.41 -17.81
C THR A 29 0.13 -8.58 -18.98
N GLY A 30 0.71 -7.38 -19.19
CA GLY A 30 0.25 -6.42 -20.20
C GLY A 30 -1.06 -5.71 -19.83
N ASP A 31 -1.57 -5.91 -18.62
CA ASP A 31 -2.77 -5.23 -18.15
C ASP A 31 -2.53 -3.72 -17.97
N LEU A 32 -3.62 -2.96 -18.12
CA LEU A 32 -3.61 -1.52 -17.91
C LEU A 32 -3.18 -1.18 -16.48
N ASP A 33 -2.18 -0.32 -16.33
CA ASP A 33 -1.57 0.07 -15.07
C ASP A 33 -1.87 1.53 -14.69
N MET A 34 -1.62 1.88 -13.41
CA MET A 34 -1.92 3.22 -12.88
C MET A 34 -1.15 4.32 -13.58
N LEU A 35 0.13 4.10 -13.98
CA LEU A 35 0.89 5.12 -14.71
C LEU A 35 0.23 5.43 -16.04
N THR A 36 -0.21 4.42 -16.79
CA THR A 36 -0.88 4.58 -18.09
C THR A 36 -2.22 5.30 -17.91
N ILE A 37 -3.06 4.85 -16.96
CA ILE A 37 -4.36 5.46 -16.67
C ILE A 37 -4.22 6.95 -16.33
N ILE A 38 -3.26 7.30 -15.46
CA ILE A 38 -3.08 8.69 -15.01
C ILE A 38 -2.48 9.55 -16.14
N LYS A 39 -1.55 9.01 -16.93
CA LYS A 39 -1.03 9.74 -18.10
C LYS A 39 -2.11 10.07 -19.12
N ASP A 40 -3.00 9.13 -19.40
CA ASP A 40 -4.13 9.33 -20.30
C ASP A 40 -5.11 10.36 -19.74
N TYR A 41 -5.41 10.29 -18.45
CA TYR A 41 -6.22 11.30 -17.76
C TYR A 41 -5.61 12.71 -17.90
N ILE A 42 -4.32 12.88 -17.60
CA ILE A 42 -3.62 14.17 -17.72
C ILE A 42 -3.58 14.66 -19.18
N LYS A 43 -3.34 13.75 -20.13
CA LYS A 43 -3.31 14.07 -21.56
C LYS A 43 -4.67 14.60 -22.03
N GLN A 44 -5.74 13.93 -21.67
CA GLN A 44 -7.10 14.35 -22.03
C GLN A 44 -7.50 15.65 -21.34
N LYS A 45 -7.30 15.75 -20.02
CA LYS A 45 -7.69 16.93 -19.21
C LYS A 45 -7.04 18.22 -19.71
N TYR A 46 -5.78 18.16 -20.12
CA TYR A 46 -4.99 19.34 -20.50
C TYR A 46 -4.70 19.44 -22.02
N ASN A 47 -5.34 18.62 -22.84
CA ASN A 47 -5.16 18.56 -24.29
C ASN A 47 -3.67 18.53 -24.71
N LYS A 48 -2.85 17.73 -23.98
CA LYS A 48 -1.40 17.68 -24.23
C LYS A 48 -1.10 16.91 -25.53
N PRO A 49 -0.40 17.53 -26.52
CA PRO A 49 -0.16 16.89 -27.82
C PRO A 49 0.91 15.79 -27.78
N GLY A 50 1.73 15.71 -26.73
CA GLY A 50 2.88 14.81 -26.66
C GLY A 50 2.80 13.80 -25.52
N ASN A 51 3.96 13.26 -25.15
CA ASN A 51 4.11 12.38 -24.00
C ASN A 51 3.97 13.14 -22.69
N VAL A 52 3.24 12.54 -21.74
CA VAL A 52 3.09 13.06 -20.40
C VAL A 52 4.12 12.39 -19.49
N TYR A 53 4.95 13.21 -18.83
CA TYR A 53 5.82 12.71 -17.77
C TYR A 53 4.98 12.39 -16.52
N LEU A 54 5.23 11.21 -15.94
CA LEU A 54 4.69 10.83 -14.64
C LEU A 54 5.71 9.92 -13.92
N GLY A 55 6.18 10.37 -12.76
CA GLY A 55 7.16 9.65 -11.94
C GLY A 55 6.49 8.82 -10.87
N LEU A 56 6.88 7.54 -10.79
CA LEU A 56 6.46 6.62 -9.73
C LEU A 56 7.44 6.72 -8.55
N VAL A 57 6.99 7.09 -7.37
CA VAL A 57 7.83 7.28 -6.17
C VAL A 57 7.65 6.18 -5.12
N HIS A 58 6.48 5.52 -5.12
CA HIS A 58 6.20 4.33 -4.33
C HIS A 58 5.22 3.42 -5.04
N ARG A 59 5.03 2.19 -4.56
CA ARG A 59 4.16 1.20 -5.17
C ARG A 59 3.27 0.54 -4.13
N LEU A 60 2.09 0.13 -4.56
CA LEU A 60 1.25 -0.85 -3.89
C LEU A 60 1.26 -2.15 -4.69
N ASP A 61 1.10 -3.28 -4.01
CA ASP A 61 0.92 -4.57 -4.67
C ASP A 61 -0.34 -4.53 -5.55
N ARG A 62 -0.36 -5.28 -6.63
CA ARG A 62 -1.47 -5.32 -7.58
C ARG A 62 -2.85 -5.48 -6.90
N PRO A 63 -3.06 -6.44 -5.98
CA PRO A 63 -4.36 -6.63 -5.35
C PRO A 63 -4.70 -5.60 -4.26
N VAL A 64 -3.75 -4.74 -3.88
CA VAL A 64 -3.93 -3.74 -2.81
C VAL A 64 -4.45 -2.43 -3.39
N GLY A 65 -5.53 -1.89 -2.82
CA GLY A 65 -6.06 -0.57 -3.15
C GLY A 65 -5.65 0.51 -2.14
N GLY A 66 -6.00 1.77 -2.43
CA GLY A 66 -5.79 2.90 -1.54
C GLY A 66 -4.99 4.05 -2.12
N VAL A 67 -4.53 4.95 -1.26
CA VAL A 67 -3.91 6.23 -1.66
C VAL A 67 -2.53 6.02 -2.27
N MET A 68 -2.30 6.63 -3.43
CA MET A 68 -0.99 6.75 -4.08
C MET A 68 -0.73 8.17 -4.57
N VAL A 69 0.53 8.62 -4.48
CA VAL A 69 1.01 9.86 -5.08
C VAL A 69 1.96 9.57 -6.24
N PHE A 70 1.83 10.37 -7.29
CA PHE A 70 2.71 10.37 -8.46
C PHE A 70 3.26 11.78 -8.69
N ALA A 71 4.49 11.86 -9.18
CA ALA A 71 5.13 13.12 -9.49
C ALA A 71 4.87 13.52 -10.96
N LYS A 72 4.37 14.74 -11.19
CA LYS A 72 4.13 15.28 -12.54
C LYS A 72 5.39 15.91 -13.16
N THR A 73 6.49 16.03 -12.39
CA THR A 73 7.79 16.53 -12.87
C THR A 73 8.94 15.70 -12.30
N SER A 74 10.06 15.64 -13.01
CA SER A 74 11.27 14.94 -12.54
C SER A 74 11.84 15.50 -11.24
N LYS A 75 11.77 16.84 -11.05
CA LYS A 75 12.19 17.49 -9.80
C LYS A 75 11.31 17.09 -8.62
N ALA A 76 9.98 16.99 -8.82
CA ALA A 76 9.07 16.51 -7.79
C ALA A 76 9.33 15.02 -7.49
N ALA A 77 9.58 14.19 -8.50
CA ALA A 77 9.91 12.79 -8.30
C ALA A 77 11.17 12.60 -7.46
N ALA A 78 12.25 13.34 -7.75
CA ALA A 78 13.49 13.29 -6.98
C ALA A 78 13.26 13.68 -5.50
N ARG A 79 12.52 14.78 -5.25
CA ARG A 79 12.24 15.29 -3.89
C ARG A 79 11.35 14.33 -3.09
N LEU A 80 10.32 13.76 -3.70
CA LEU A 80 9.47 12.75 -3.04
C LEU A 80 10.24 11.44 -2.78
N SER A 81 11.08 11.00 -3.72
CA SER A 81 11.94 9.82 -3.52
C SER A 81 12.92 10.03 -2.36
N GLU A 82 13.43 11.26 -2.19
CA GLU A 82 14.27 11.60 -1.04
C GLU A 82 13.48 11.50 0.28
N GLN A 83 12.25 12.02 0.34
CA GLN A 83 11.40 11.87 1.53
C GLN A 83 11.14 10.40 1.88
N VAL A 84 10.93 9.55 0.87
CA VAL A 84 10.82 8.09 1.09
C VAL A 84 12.12 7.53 1.70
N ARG A 85 13.28 7.99 1.22
CA ARG A 85 14.60 7.53 1.69
C ARG A 85 14.89 7.96 3.14
N VAL A 86 14.53 9.19 3.50
CA VAL A 86 14.74 9.75 4.86
C VAL A 86 13.58 9.50 5.82
N LYS A 87 12.59 8.68 5.42
CA LYS A 87 11.41 8.29 6.22
C LYS A 87 10.47 9.45 6.63
N GLU A 88 10.47 10.53 5.87
CA GLU A 88 9.49 11.63 5.99
C GLU A 88 8.17 11.36 5.25
N PHE A 89 8.06 10.19 4.62
CA PHE A 89 6.92 9.75 3.84
C PHE A 89 6.14 8.71 4.65
N GLU A 90 5.09 9.15 5.33
CA GLU A 90 4.31 8.30 6.22
C GLU A 90 3.26 7.50 5.44
N LYS A 91 3.17 6.19 5.70
CA LYS A 91 2.22 5.27 5.09
C LYS A 91 1.49 4.50 6.16
N LYS A 92 0.15 4.57 6.15
CA LYS A 92 -0.68 3.81 7.07
C LYS A 92 -1.62 2.89 6.29
N TYR A 93 -1.76 1.68 6.80
CA TYR A 93 -2.60 0.65 6.17
C TYR A 93 -3.65 0.16 7.15
N LEU A 94 -4.79 -0.26 6.60
CA LEU A 94 -5.76 -1.09 7.29
C LEU A 94 -5.58 -2.52 6.80
N VAL A 95 -5.60 -3.46 7.72
CA VAL A 95 -5.40 -4.88 7.45
C VAL A 95 -6.43 -5.68 8.23
N VAL A 96 -7.05 -6.65 7.60
CA VAL A 96 -7.81 -7.67 8.32
C VAL A 96 -7.00 -8.96 8.29
N VAL A 97 -6.71 -9.52 9.47
CA VAL A 97 -5.88 -10.70 9.62
C VAL A 97 -6.62 -11.82 10.35
N ASN A 98 -6.22 -13.06 10.09
CA ASN A 98 -6.74 -14.24 10.76
C ASN A 98 -6.26 -14.29 12.22
N GLY A 99 -7.17 -14.66 13.12
CA GLY A 99 -6.88 -14.84 14.54
C GLY A 99 -6.85 -13.54 15.35
N LYS A 100 -6.68 -13.71 16.67
CA LYS A 100 -6.55 -12.63 17.65
C LYS A 100 -5.10 -12.18 17.72
N VAL A 101 -4.83 -10.94 17.31
CA VAL A 101 -3.47 -10.36 17.40
C VAL A 101 -3.24 -9.80 18.80
N GLU A 102 -2.19 -10.27 19.45
CA GLU A 102 -1.75 -9.81 20.78
C GLU A 102 -0.23 -9.53 20.75
N PRO A 103 0.24 -8.49 21.49
CA PRO A 103 -0.50 -7.48 22.23
C PRO A 103 -1.27 -6.52 21.31
N GLN A 104 -2.16 -5.68 21.90
CA GLN A 104 -2.98 -4.74 21.12
C GLN A 104 -2.17 -3.71 20.32
N LYS A 105 -0.95 -3.40 20.75
CA LYS A 105 0.02 -2.57 20.02
C LYS A 105 1.37 -3.23 20.05
N GLY A 106 2.10 -3.13 18.96
CA GLY A 106 3.43 -3.72 18.89
C GLY A 106 4.20 -3.27 17.67
N GLN A 107 5.39 -3.82 17.53
CA GLN A 107 6.31 -3.57 16.44
C GLN A 107 6.79 -4.90 15.86
N TYR A 108 6.90 -4.97 14.53
CA TYR A 108 7.53 -6.10 13.85
C TYR A 108 8.82 -5.64 13.18
N GLU A 109 9.91 -6.24 13.62
CA GLU A 109 11.25 -6.05 13.07
C GLU A 109 11.76 -7.39 12.56
N ASP A 110 12.09 -7.46 11.29
CA ASP A 110 12.51 -8.68 10.62
C ASP A 110 13.52 -8.39 9.52
N TYR A 111 14.23 -9.41 9.08
CA TYR A 111 15.00 -9.40 7.83
C TYR A 111 14.24 -10.20 6.77
N LEU A 112 14.03 -9.61 5.60
CA LEU A 112 13.24 -10.20 4.52
C LEU A 112 14.09 -10.50 3.30
N VAL A 113 13.91 -11.68 2.73
CA VAL A 113 14.46 -12.08 1.42
C VAL A 113 13.32 -12.32 0.44
N LYS A 114 13.46 -11.78 -0.78
CA LYS A 114 12.54 -12.05 -1.88
C LYS A 114 13.00 -13.26 -2.68
N ASN A 115 12.10 -14.21 -2.91
CA ASN A 115 12.26 -15.26 -3.92
C ASN A 115 11.70 -14.73 -5.25
N GLU A 116 12.59 -14.40 -6.19
CA GLU A 116 12.18 -13.82 -7.49
C GLU A 116 11.37 -14.80 -8.35
N LYS A 117 11.66 -16.11 -8.29
CA LYS A 117 10.96 -17.13 -9.08
C LYS A 117 9.52 -17.29 -8.67
N GLN A 118 9.26 -17.32 -7.36
CA GLN A 118 7.92 -17.48 -6.79
C GLN A 118 7.22 -16.14 -6.57
N ASN A 119 7.95 -15.03 -6.69
CA ASN A 119 7.47 -13.68 -6.38
C ASN A 119 6.79 -13.59 -5.00
N ILE A 120 7.47 -14.16 -3.97
CA ILE A 120 7.10 -14.10 -2.55
C ILE A 120 8.31 -13.63 -1.73
N SER A 121 8.06 -13.12 -0.52
CA SER A 121 9.09 -12.82 0.47
C SER A 121 8.97 -13.77 1.66
N ARG A 122 10.05 -13.92 2.42
CA ARG A 122 10.06 -14.69 3.67
C ARG A 122 10.92 -13.99 4.70
N VAL A 123 10.59 -14.18 5.97
CA VAL A 123 11.43 -13.79 7.10
C VAL A 123 12.63 -14.75 7.17
N VAL A 124 13.79 -14.19 7.42
CA VAL A 124 15.05 -14.93 7.54
C VAL A 124 15.88 -14.36 8.71
N PRO A 125 16.85 -15.11 9.26
CA PRO A 125 17.77 -14.60 10.26
C PRO A 125 18.57 -13.38 9.73
N GLU A 126 18.95 -12.50 10.65
CA GLU A 126 19.89 -11.42 10.37
C GLU A 126 21.20 -11.96 9.77
N GLY A 127 21.82 -11.20 8.87
CA GLY A 127 23.03 -11.64 8.16
C GLY A 127 22.78 -12.56 6.98
N THR A 128 21.56 -13.03 6.73
CA THR A 128 21.25 -13.81 5.52
C THR A 128 21.55 -13.01 4.26
N LYS A 129 22.24 -13.61 3.30
CA LYS A 129 22.61 -12.97 2.04
C LYS A 129 21.40 -12.38 1.33
N ASN A 130 21.49 -11.12 0.88
CA ASN A 130 20.43 -10.36 0.20
C ASN A 130 19.20 -10.06 1.08
N SER A 131 19.25 -10.29 2.38
CA SER A 131 18.17 -9.88 3.28
C SER A 131 18.15 -8.36 3.44
N LYS A 132 16.97 -7.82 3.72
CA LYS A 132 16.76 -6.39 3.97
C LYS A 132 15.94 -6.22 5.24
N TYR A 133 16.43 -5.36 6.13
CA TYR A 133 15.70 -4.97 7.33
C TYR A 133 14.32 -4.40 6.99
N ALA A 134 13.32 -4.81 7.74
CA ALA A 134 11.91 -4.44 7.59
C ALA A 134 11.31 -4.12 8.97
N ASN A 135 10.66 -2.97 9.07
CA ASN A 135 10.07 -2.49 10.33
C ASN A 135 8.69 -1.88 10.07
N LEU A 136 7.74 -2.21 10.92
CA LEU A 136 6.41 -1.63 11.02
C LEU A 136 5.94 -1.59 12.47
N ASP A 137 5.09 -0.62 12.83
CA ASP A 137 4.31 -0.64 14.05
C ASP A 137 2.87 -1.02 13.71
N TYR A 138 2.16 -1.57 14.70
CA TYR A 138 0.75 -1.90 14.53
C TYR A 138 -0.08 -1.58 15.78
N GLU A 139 -1.37 -1.37 15.54
CA GLU A 139 -2.41 -1.20 16.55
C GLU A 139 -3.65 -2.00 16.16
N VAL A 140 -4.08 -2.90 17.03
CA VAL A 140 -5.34 -3.66 16.86
C VAL A 140 -6.51 -2.75 17.18
N LEU A 141 -7.36 -2.51 16.18
CA LEU A 141 -8.54 -1.67 16.31
C LEU A 141 -9.75 -2.44 16.84
N LYS A 142 -9.88 -3.70 16.42
CA LYS A 142 -11.02 -4.56 16.77
C LYS A 142 -10.62 -6.02 16.58
N TYR A 143 -11.08 -6.89 17.45
CA TYR A 143 -11.13 -8.32 17.24
C TYR A 143 -12.59 -8.77 17.24
N ASN A 144 -12.97 -9.55 16.24
CA ASN A 144 -14.28 -10.18 16.14
C ASN A 144 -14.10 -11.68 16.41
N GLU A 145 -14.61 -12.14 17.56
CA GLU A 145 -14.48 -13.50 18.03
C GLU A 145 -15.29 -14.49 17.18
N GLU A 146 -16.48 -14.11 16.71
CA GLU A 146 -17.38 -14.98 15.94
C GLU A 146 -16.76 -15.45 14.63
N ILE A 147 -16.03 -14.56 13.95
CA ILE A 147 -15.38 -14.85 12.66
C ILE A 147 -13.88 -15.03 12.80
N ASN A 148 -13.34 -14.91 14.02
CA ASN A 148 -11.91 -15.03 14.37
C ASN A 148 -10.99 -14.15 13.50
N LEU A 149 -11.35 -12.86 13.34
CA LEU A 149 -10.59 -11.89 12.57
C LEU A 149 -10.25 -10.65 13.40
N SER A 150 -9.03 -10.13 13.21
CA SER A 150 -8.59 -8.86 13.78
C SER A 150 -8.49 -7.78 12.70
N VAL A 151 -8.95 -6.57 13.02
CA VAL A 151 -8.68 -5.36 12.24
C VAL A 151 -7.48 -4.67 12.84
N VAL A 152 -6.47 -4.41 12.03
CA VAL A 152 -5.20 -3.85 12.46
C VAL A 152 -4.85 -2.62 11.64
N LYS A 153 -4.47 -1.55 12.32
CA LYS A 153 -3.83 -0.37 11.73
C LYS A 153 -2.32 -0.58 11.73
N VAL A 154 -1.70 -0.39 10.57
CA VAL A 154 -0.25 -0.59 10.39
C VAL A 154 0.40 0.74 9.99
N PHE A 155 1.49 1.09 10.68
CA PHE A 155 2.37 2.21 10.38
C PHE A 155 3.65 1.66 9.72
N LEU A 156 3.81 1.87 8.43
CA LEU A 156 4.86 1.23 7.65
C LEU A 156 6.12 2.10 7.55
N HIS A 157 7.18 1.76 8.28
CA HIS A 157 8.45 2.51 8.30
C HIS A 157 9.39 2.14 7.15
N THR A 158 9.34 0.90 6.68
CA THR A 158 10.07 0.42 5.50
C THR A 158 9.09 -0.10 4.45
N GLY A 159 9.49 -0.17 3.19
CA GLY A 159 8.64 -0.62 2.07
C GLY A 159 9.24 -1.82 1.34
N ARG A 160 9.46 -2.97 2.02
CA ARG A 160 9.98 -4.19 1.39
C ARG A 160 8.89 -4.91 0.61
N HIS A 161 9.29 -5.70 -0.35
CA HIS A 161 8.36 -6.50 -1.15
C HIS A 161 7.49 -7.39 -0.25
N HIS A 162 6.16 -7.26 -0.36
CA HIS A 162 5.15 -7.95 0.43
C HIS A 162 5.32 -7.81 1.96
N GLN A 163 5.92 -6.72 2.46
CA GLN A 163 6.36 -6.62 3.85
C GLN A 163 5.25 -6.93 4.86
N ILE A 164 4.14 -6.22 4.82
CA ILE A 164 3.02 -6.40 5.77
C ILE A 164 2.51 -7.84 5.69
N ARG A 165 2.36 -8.36 4.48
CA ARG A 165 1.85 -9.70 4.21
C ARG A 165 2.71 -10.79 4.86
N VAL A 166 4.02 -10.73 4.65
CA VAL A 166 4.94 -11.74 5.16
C VAL A 166 5.17 -11.60 6.67
N GLN A 167 5.23 -10.37 7.22
CA GLN A 167 5.46 -10.16 8.66
C GLN A 167 4.28 -10.65 9.50
N PHE A 168 3.04 -10.41 9.06
CA PHE A 168 1.87 -10.96 9.73
C PHE A 168 1.75 -12.48 9.54
N SER A 169 1.97 -12.99 8.33
CA SER A 169 1.89 -14.43 8.06
C SER A 169 2.94 -15.24 8.83
N SER A 170 4.15 -14.69 9.03
CA SER A 170 5.20 -15.37 9.81
C SER A 170 4.90 -15.50 11.31
N ARG A 171 3.81 -14.89 11.77
CA ARG A 171 3.31 -14.92 13.15
C ARG A 171 1.91 -15.54 13.25
N ASP A 172 1.56 -16.36 12.26
CA ASP A 172 0.27 -17.07 12.16
C ASP A 172 -0.96 -16.15 12.03
N HIS A 173 -0.73 -14.87 11.68
CA HIS A 173 -1.78 -13.88 11.43
C HIS A 173 -1.84 -13.50 9.94
N SER A 174 -1.95 -14.48 9.04
CA SER A 174 -2.03 -14.18 7.60
C SER A 174 -3.16 -13.21 7.29
N ILE A 175 -2.94 -12.32 6.31
CA ILE A 175 -3.96 -11.37 5.88
C ILE A 175 -5.10 -12.14 5.23
N TYR A 176 -6.33 -11.85 5.62
CA TYR A 176 -7.52 -12.49 5.09
C TYR A 176 -7.62 -12.28 3.57
N GLY A 177 -7.79 -13.38 2.83
CA GLY A 177 -7.83 -13.38 1.37
C GLY A 177 -6.47 -13.27 0.67
N ASP A 178 -5.35 -13.38 1.39
CA ASP A 178 -4.02 -13.36 0.79
C ASP A 178 -3.68 -14.70 0.14
N GLN A 179 -3.87 -14.80 -1.17
CA GLN A 179 -3.63 -16.02 -1.95
C GLN A 179 -2.19 -16.56 -1.91
N LYS A 180 -1.21 -15.73 -1.48
CA LYS A 180 0.20 -16.12 -1.44
C LYS A 180 0.69 -16.56 -0.07
N TYR A 181 0.09 -16.04 0.99
CA TYR A 181 0.55 -16.25 2.36
C TYR A 181 -0.47 -16.91 3.29
N GLU A 182 -1.75 -16.94 2.92
CA GLU A 182 -2.83 -17.59 3.68
C GLU A 182 -2.94 -19.11 3.42
N GLY A 183 -2.14 -19.65 2.50
CA GLY A 183 -2.14 -21.08 2.14
C GLY A 183 -3.25 -21.44 1.15
N ARG A 184 -4.43 -21.79 1.60
CA ARG A 184 -5.60 -22.06 0.75
C ARG A 184 -6.42 -20.77 0.59
N GLY A 185 -5.87 -19.76 -0.10
CA GLY A 185 -6.59 -18.51 -0.35
C GLY A 185 -8.04 -18.78 -0.76
N HIS A 186 -8.99 -18.25 -0.02
CA HIS A 186 -10.43 -18.50 -0.22
C HIS A 186 -11.01 -17.86 -1.49
N GLY A 187 -10.18 -17.55 -2.49
CA GLY A 187 -10.58 -16.85 -3.73
C GLY A 187 -11.08 -15.43 -3.50
N LYS A 188 -10.88 -14.88 -2.30
CA LYS A 188 -11.34 -13.55 -1.90
C LYS A 188 -10.30 -12.49 -2.21
N GLN A 189 -10.75 -11.24 -2.27
CA GLN A 189 -9.88 -10.07 -2.34
C GLN A 189 -9.07 -9.94 -1.04
N ILE A 190 -7.76 -9.72 -1.13
CA ILE A 190 -6.92 -9.46 0.04
C ILE A 190 -7.43 -8.25 0.83
N ALA A 191 -7.56 -8.39 2.13
CA ALA A 191 -8.00 -7.33 3.03
C ALA A 191 -6.80 -6.49 3.53
N LEU A 192 -6.13 -5.84 2.60
CA LEU A 192 -5.01 -4.90 2.81
C LEU A 192 -5.28 -3.63 2.01
N TRP A 193 -5.30 -2.47 2.69
CA TRP A 193 -5.65 -1.20 2.10
C TRP A 193 -4.72 -0.07 2.57
N ALA A 194 -4.13 0.68 1.64
CA ALA A 194 -3.34 1.86 1.92
C ALA A 194 -4.28 3.05 2.21
N TYR A 195 -4.73 3.20 3.46
CA TYR A 195 -5.78 4.16 3.78
C TYR A 195 -5.29 5.58 3.99
N SER A 196 -4.04 5.79 4.39
CA SER A 196 -3.49 7.12 4.63
C SER A 196 -2.06 7.26 4.11
N LEU A 197 -1.80 8.40 3.51
CA LEU A 197 -0.51 8.81 2.99
C LEU A 197 -0.24 10.25 3.40
N SER A 198 0.92 10.50 4.02
CA SER A 198 1.37 11.84 4.37
C SER A 198 2.79 12.09 3.88
N PHE A 199 3.03 13.27 3.32
CA PHE A 199 4.32 13.71 2.79
C PHE A 199 4.39 15.24 2.77
N LEU A 200 5.60 15.78 2.61
CA LEU A 200 5.77 17.23 2.39
C LEU A 200 5.64 17.52 0.90
N HIS A 201 4.83 18.51 0.56
CA HIS A 201 4.70 18.94 -0.84
C HIS A 201 6.09 19.26 -1.43
N PRO A 202 6.44 18.74 -2.63
CA PRO A 202 7.81 18.78 -3.12
C PRO A 202 8.32 20.20 -3.43
N VAL A 203 7.44 21.20 -3.50
CA VAL A 203 7.81 22.61 -3.75
C VAL A 203 7.54 23.49 -2.54
N THR A 204 6.32 23.54 -2.03
CA THR A 204 5.92 24.41 -0.91
C THR A 204 6.43 23.92 0.45
N ARG A 205 6.75 22.62 0.59
CA ARG A 205 7.16 21.97 1.83
C ARG A 205 6.04 21.88 2.88
N GLU A 206 4.83 22.22 2.54
CA GLU A 206 3.66 22.06 3.40
C GLU A 206 3.36 20.57 3.60
N LYS A 207 2.99 20.18 4.81
CA LYS A 207 2.57 18.81 5.11
C LYS A 207 1.21 18.54 4.49
N MET A 208 1.15 17.50 3.66
CA MET A 208 -0.08 17.02 3.01
C MET A 208 -0.44 15.66 3.59
N GLU A 209 -1.71 15.45 3.91
CA GLU A 209 -2.24 14.15 4.33
C GLU A 209 -3.51 13.83 3.54
N PHE A 210 -3.58 12.60 3.04
CA PHE A 210 -4.72 12.09 2.28
C PHE A 210 -5.19 10.79 2.90
N LYS A 211 -6.52 10.64 3.01
CA LYS A 211 -7.15 9.43 3.56
C LYS A 211 -8.26 8.96 2.65
N VAL A 212 -8.29 7.66 2.38
CA VAL A 212 -9.38 6.96 1.69
C VAL A 212 -9.60 5.63 2.38
N LEU A 213 -10.80 5.41 2.88
CA LEU A 213 -11.19 4.13 3.45
C LEU A 213 -11.63 3.16 2.35
N PRO A 214 -11.47 1.86 2.53
CA PRO A 214 -12.06 0.88 1.64
C PRO A 214 -13.59 0.97 1.71
N GLU A 215 -14.27 0.61 0.63
CA GLU A 215 -15.73 0.48 0.67
C GLU A 215 -16.15 -0.52 1.76
N ILE A 216 -17.14 -0.14 2.58
CA ILE A 216 -17.65 -0.95 3.68
C ILE A 216 -18.54 -2.08 3.12
N ASN A 217 -17.92 -3.01 2.40
CA ASN A 217 -18.57 -4.19 1.83
C ASN A 217 -17.70 -5.44 2.05
N GLY A 218 -18.26 -6.63 1.82
CA GLY A 218 -17.52 -7.89 1.96
C GLY A 218 -16.78 -7.98 3.29
N THR A 219 -15.48 -8.24 3.25
CA THR A 219 -14.62 -8.35 4.44
C THR A 219 -14.50 -7.03 5.21
N TRP A 220 -14.61 -5.89 4.52
CA TRP A 220 -14.48 -4.58 5.14
C TRP A 220 -15.70 -4.15 5.98
N LYS A 221 -16.81 -4.90 5.98
CA LYS A 221 -17.93 -4.71 6.93
C LYS A 221 -17.49 -4.82 8.39
N ILE A 222 -16.38 -5.50 8.68
CA ILE A 222 -15.80 -5.56 10.03
C ILE A 222 -15.39 -4.18 10.57
N LEU A 223 -15.22 -3.18 9.69
CA LEU A 223 -14.92 -1.78 10.07
C LEU A 223 -16.14 -1.03 10.64
N GLU A 224 -17.35 -1.56 10.46
CA GLU A 224 -18.56 -0.94 11.01
C GLU A 224 -18.45 -0.75 12.52
N GLY A 225 -18.75 0.48 12.97
CA GLY A 225 -18.68 0.85 14.37
C GLY A 225 -17.29 1.15 14.92
N ILE A 226 -16.22 1.12 14.09
CA ILE A 226 -14.90 1.59 14.51
C ILE A 226 -14.85 3.12 14.36
N SER A 227 -14.82 3.82 15.48
CA SER A 227 -14.59 5.26 15.53
C SER A 227 -13.08 5.54 15.46
N ASN A 228 -12.67 6.60 14.74
CA ASN A 228 -11.29 7.09 14.69
C ASN A 228 -10.26 6.17 13.97
N ILE A 229 -10.60 5.72 12.78
CA ILE A 229 -9.63 5.12 11.85
C ILE A 229 -8.63 6.18 11.35
#